data_503adc906c23c2d954634d6085f1b673
#
_entry.id   503adc906c23c2d954634d6085f1b673
#
_cell.length_a   1.000
_cell.length_b   1.000
_cell.length_c   1.000
_cell.angle_alpha   90.00
_cell.angle_beta   90.00
_cell.angle_gamma   90.00
#
_symmetry.space_group_name_H-M   'P 1'
#
loop_
_entity.id
_entity.type
_entity.pdbx_description
1 polymer ?
#
loop_
_entity_poly.entity_id
_entity_poly.type
_entity_poly.pdbx_seq_one_letter_code
_entity_poly.pdbx_strand_id
1 'polypeptide(L)'
;LTDVLKTRMGFDGFVVGDWNGPGQIEGCSNESCAQAVNAGLDIFMVPTGAWKPLYENTIAQVKAGEISMSRIDDAVSRILRVKLRAGLFDKPSPAKRQFSGKTELIGAQQHREVARQAVRESLVLLKNKNNILPLDANQTVLIAGDGADNIGKQSGGWSITWQGTNNKNADFPGATSIYAGLEKQITEAGGRAIL
;
A
#
# COMPACT_ATOMS: atom_id res chain seq x y z
N LEU A 1 -7.14 -14.99 13.70
CA LEU A 1 -7.18 -15.10 12.23
C LEU A 1 -7.99 -16.33 11.80
N THR A 2 -7.70 -17.51 12.36
CA THR A 2 -8.38 -18.77 11.94
C THR A 2 -9.89 -18.69 12.13
N ASP A 3 -10.37 -18.49 13.35
CA ASP A 3 -11.80 -18.60 13.67
C ASP A 3 -12.66 -17.53 13.01
N VAL A 4 -12.24 -16.28 13.06
CA VAL A 4 -13.03 -15.18 12.53
C VAL A 4 -12.82 -15.02 11.03
N LEU A 5 -11.59 -14.78 10.59
CA LEU A 5 -11.31 -14.47 9.19
C LEU A 5 -11.51 -15.68 8.28
N LYS A 6 -10.79 -16.79 8.58
CA LYS A 6 -10.81 -17.96 7.68
C LYS A 6 -12.10 -18.75 7.78
N THR A 7 -12.59 -19.04 9.01
CA THR A 7 -13.74 -19.89 9.22
C THR A 7 -15.05 -19.12 9.11
N ARG A 8 -15.26 -18.12 9.98
CA ARG A 8 -16.56 -17.43 10.06
C ARG A 8 -16.84 -16.54 8.85
N MET A 9 -15.81 -15.83 8.35
CA MET A 9 -15.96 -14.97 7.17
C MET A 9 -15.70 -15.71 5.84
N GLY A 10 -15.28 -16.97 5.87
CA GLY A 10 -15.05 -17.79 4.67
C GLY A 10 -13.87 -17.32 3.82
N PHE A 11 -12.88 -16.65 4.42
CA PHE A 11 -11.69 -16.21 3.69
C PHE A 11 -10.84 -17.40 3.24
N ASP A 12 -10.74 -17.62 1.96
CA ASP A 12 -10.04 -18.78 1.36
C ASP A 12 -8.66 -18.46 0.77
N GLY A 13 -8.22 -17.21 0.88
CA GLY A 13 -6.85 -16.77 0.60
C GLY A 13 -5.86 -17.16 1.70
N PHE A 14 -4.66 -16.65 1.64
CA PHE A 14 -3.63 -16.78 2.68
C PHE A 14 -3.36 -15.46 3.38
N VAL A 15 -2.84 -15.53 4.60
CA VAL A 15 -2.48 -14.38 5.42
C VAL A 15 -0.96 -14.22 5.44
N VAL A 16 -0.49 -13.03 5.05
CA VAL A 16 0.93 -12.64 5.13
C VAL A 16 1.13 -11.74 6.35
N GLY A 17 2.19 -11.99 7.12
CA GLY A 17 2.60 -11.10 8.22
C GLY A 17 3.22 -9.80 7.71
N ASP A 18 3.35 -8.85 8.62
CA ASP A 18 4.08 -7.61 8.34
C ASP A 18 5.59 -7.79 8.55
N TRP A 19 6.38 -6.83 8.10
CA TRP A 19 7.84 -6.76 8.21
C TRP A 19 8.28 -6.91 9.67
N ASN A 20 9.01 -8.00 9.96
CA ASN A 20 9.42 -8.35 11.33
C ASN A 20 8.26 -8.38 12.34
N GLY A 21 7.02 -8.63 11.88
CA GLY A 21 5.83 -8.70 12.70
C GLY A 21 5.91 -9.71 13.88
N PRO A 22 6.54 -10.87 13.72
CA PRO A 22 6.67 -11.82 14.85
C PRO A 22 7.30 -11.21 16.10
N GLY A 23 8.32 -10.36 15.96
CA GLY A 23 8.98 -9.70 17.08
C GLY A 23 8.10 -8.69 17.85
N GLN A 24 6.91 -8.36 17.35
CA GLN A 24 5.94 -7.49 18.01
C GLN A 24 4.90 -8.26 18.83
N ILE A 25 4.92 -9.59 18.77
CA ILE A 25 3.99 -10.46 19.50
C ILE A 25 4.63 -10.84 20.83
N GLU A 26 3.90 -10.63 21.93
CA GLU A 26 4.38 -11.02 23.26
C GLU A 26 4.72 -12.51 23.31
N GLY A 27 5.89 -12.83 23.83
CA GLY A 27 6.41 -14.21 23.88
C GLY A 27 6.99 -14.74 22.58
N CYS A 28 7.05 -13.93 21.51
CA CYS A 28 7.68 -14.26 20.23
C CYS A 28 8.96 -13.45 19.99
N SER A 29 9.72 -13.89 19.00
CA SER A 29 10.80 -13.12 18.38
C SER A 29 10.71 -13.25 16.86
N ASN A 30 11.51 -12.46 16.14
CA ASN A 30 11.62 -12.62 14.68
C ASN A 30 12.22 -13.98 14.27
N GLU A 31 12.87 -14.66 15.19
CA GLU A 31 13.49 -15.97 14.98
C GLU A 31 12.60 -17.15 15.40
N SER A 32 11.51 -16.90 16.15
CA SER A 32 10.66 -17.97 16.69
C SER A 32 9.28 -17.44 17.07
N CYS A 33 8.22 -17.97 16.45
CA CYS A 33 6.84 -17.56 16.76
C CYS A 33 5.80 -18.62 16.34
N ALA A 34 5.72 -19.73 17.05
CA ALA A 34 4.67 -20.74 16.85
C ALA A 34 3.26 -20.15 17.02
N GLN A 35 3.10 -19.19 17.94
CA GLN A 35 1.82 -18.53 18.20
C GLN A 35 1.21 -17.89 16.95
N ALA A 36 2.03 -17.20 16.13
CA ALA A 36 1.55 -16.58 14.91
C ALA A 36 1.05 -17.61 13.90
N VAL A 37 1.80 -18.71 13.72
CA VAL A 37 1.40 -19.82 12.83
C VAL A 37 0.08 -20.44 13.31
N ASN A 38 -0.02 -20.76 14.59
CA ASN A 38 -1.21 -21.35 15.19
C ASN A 38 -2.43 -20.41 15.15
N ALA A 39 -2.21 -19.09 15.23
CA ALA A 39 -3.26 -18.10 15.06
C ALA A 39 -3.78 -17.99 13.61
N GLY A 40 -3.09 -18.60 12.64
CA GLY A 40 -3.52 -18.63 11.24
C GLY A 40 -2.67 -17.83 10.27
N LEU A 41 -1.47 -17.39 10.67
CA LEU A 41 -0.51 -16.79 9.74
C LEU A 41 0.03 -17.87 8.79
N ASP A 42 0.02 -17.59 7.50
CA ASP A 42 0.44 -18.54 6.47
C ASP A 42 1.82 -18.24 5.89
N ILE A 43 2.21 -16.97 5.87
CA ILE A 43 3.52 -16.52 5.38
C ILE A 43 4.11 -15.51 6.37
N PHE A 44 5.33 -15.75 6.81
CA PHE A 44 6.12 -14.77 7.54
C PHE A 44 6.76 -13.75 6.58
N MET A 45 6.86 -12.50 7.02
CA MET A 45 7.66 -11.47 6.36
C MET A 45 8.82 -11.07 7.29
N VAL A 46 9.89 -11.84 7.26
CA VAL A 46 11.11 -11.63 8.06
C VAL A 46 12.32 -11.58 7.13
N PRO A 47 12.58 -10.42 6.50
CA PRO A 47 13.62 -10.27 5.48
C PRO A 47 15.02 -9.99 6.04
N THR A 48 15.17 -9.92 7.35
CA THR A 48 16.46 -9.75 8.06
C THR A 48 17.18 -11.07 8.23
N GLY A 49 18.39 -11.07 8.79
CA GLY A 49 19.15 -12.30 9.11
C GLY A 49 18.38 -13.31 9.97
N ALA A 50 17.30 -12.88 10.63
CA ALA A 50 16.42 -13.73 11.45
C ALA A 50 15.59 -14.76 10.63
N TRP A 51 15.46 -14.61 9.30
CA TRP A 51 14.68 -15.54 8.48
C TRP A 51 15.15 -16.99 8.56
N LYS A 52 16.48 -17.21 8.63
CA LYS A 52 17.03 -18.56 8.68
C LYS A 52 16.79 -19.24 10.03
N PRO A 53 17.12 -18.62 11.18
CA PRO A 53 16.70 -19.15 12.48
C PRO A 53 15.18 -19.36 12.59
N LEU A 54 14.36 -18.45 12.07
CA LEU A 54 12.90 -18.61 12.06
C LEU A 54 12.48 -19.89 11.33
N TYR A 55 13.04 -20.13 10.15
CA TYR A 55 12.78 -21.33 9.37
C TYR A 55 13.17 -22.61 10.13
N GLU A 56 14.38 -22.64 10.69
CA GLU A 56 14.90 -23.78 11.45
C GLU A 56 14.08 -24.05 12.71
N ASN A 57 13.75 -22.99 13.47
CA ASN A 57 12.91 -23.07 14.66
C ASN A 57 11.48 -23.52 14.34
N THR A 58 10.88 -23.03 13.25
CA THR A 58 9.55 -23.47 12.83
C THR A 58 9.53 -24.96 12.50
N ILE A 59 10.56 -25.50 11.86
CA ILE A 59 10.71 -26.95 11.63
C ILE A 59 10.81 -27.70 12.97
N ALA A 60 11.61 -27.19 13.91
CA ALA A 60 11.73 -27.81 15.23
C ALA A 60 10.41 -27.81 16.00
N GLN A 61 9.65 -26.71 15.94
CA GLN A 61 8.34 -26.56 16.57
C GLN A 61 7.30 -27.51 15.99
N VAL A 62 7.34 -27.76 14.68
CA VAL A 62 6.50 -28.79 14.06
C VAL A 62 6.88 -30.19 14.54
N LYS A 63 8.18 -30.51 14.59
CA LYS A 63 8.68 -31.80 15.11
C LYS A 63 8.34 -32.03 16.57
N ALA A 64 8.33 -30.97 17.38
CA ALA A 64 7.95 -30.99 18.79
C ALA A 64 6.42 -31.06 19.01
N GLY A 65 5.62 -30.90 17.96
CA GLY A 65 4.16 -30.87 18.06
C GLY A 65 3.56 -29.53 18.52
N GLU A 66 4.39 -28.49 18.67
CA GLU A 66 3.94 -27.14 19.00
C GLU A 66 3.10 -26.52 17.87
N ILE A 67 3.43 -26.87 16.62
CA ILE A 67 2.67 -26.53 15.41
C ILE A 67 2.23 -27.85 14.77
N SER A 68 0.92 -28.02 14.53
CA SER A 68 0.41 -29.23 13.92
C SER A 68 0.71 -29.28 12.41
N MET A 69 0.93 -30.48 11.88
CA MET A 69 1.06 -30.66 10.42
C MET A 69 -0.16 -30.17 9.66
N SER A 70 -1.37 -30.37 10.22
CA SER A 70 -2.60 -29.87 9.60
C SER A 70 -2.62 -28.33 9.45
N ARG A 71 -1.96 -27.59 10.37
CA ARG A 71 -1.82 -26.14 10.25
C ARG A 71 -0.85 -25.76 9.10
N ILE A 72 0.22 -26.52 8.95
CA ILE A 72 1.17 -26.34 7.84
C ILE A 72 0.49 -26.68 6.50
N ASP A 73 -0.24 -27.78 6.44
CA ASP A 73 -0.97 -28.21 5.23
C ASP A 73 -2.02 -27.16 4.82
N ASP A 74 -2.74 -26.55 5.78
CA ASP A 74 -3.69 -25.46 5.49
C ASP A 74 -2.95 -24.25 4.91
N ALA A 75 -1.81 -23.82 5.49
CA ALA A 75 -1.02 -22.69 4.96
C ALA A 75 -0.54 -22.95 3.52
N VAL A 76 0.06 -24.11 3.29
CA VAL A 76 0.58 -24.52 1.98
C VAL A 76 -0.55 -24.60 0.96
N SER A 77 -1.68 -25.22 1.32
CA SER A 77 -2.85 -25.35 0.44
C SER A 77 -3.42 -24.00 0.04
N ARG A 78 -3.49 -23.04 0.97
CA ARG A 78 -3.94 -21.66 0.69
C ARG A 78 -2.99 -20.93 -0.24
N ILE A 79 -1.68 -21.01 0.02
CA ILE A 79 -0.66 -20.40 -0.83
C ILE A 79 -0.72 -20.95 -2.25
N LEU A 80 -0.77 -22.29 -2.39
CA LEU A 80 -0.82 -22.95 -3.69
C LEU A 80 -2.12 -22.62 -4.44
N ARG A 81 -3.26 -22.59 -3.74
CA ARG A 81 -4.56 -22.21 -4.32
C ARG A 81 -4.53 -20.83 -4.95
N VAL A 82 -3.98 -19.84 -4.23
CA VAL A 82 -3.88 -18.47 -4.76
C VAL A 82 -2.92 -18.41 -5.94
N LYS A 83 -1.79 -19.12 -5.87
CA LYS A 83 -0.83 -19.18 -7.00
C LYS A 83 -1.45 -19.83 -8.24
N LEU A 84 -2.23 -20.90 -8.07
CA LEU A 84 -2.96 -21.55 -9.16
C LEU A 84 -4.03 -20.62 -9.75
N ARG A 85 -4.85 -19.98 -8.91
CA ARG A 85 -5.86 -19.02 -9.36
C ARG A 85 -5.25 -17.83 -10.11
N ALA A 86 -4.07 -17.39 -9.69
CA ALA A 86 -3.31 -16.37 -10.38
C ALA A 86 -2.65 -16.84 -11.69
N GLY A 87 -2.73 -18.13 -12.01
CA GLY A 87 -2.13 -18.73 -13.20
C GLY A 87 -0.61 -18.67 -13.22
N LEU A 88 0.05 -18.65 -12.03
CA LEU A 88 1.50 -18.45 -11.99
C LEU A 88 2.30 -19.60 -12.57
N PHE A 89 1.74 -20.80 -12.57
CA PHE A 89 2.40 -22.00 -13.11
C PHE A 89 2.32 -22.08 -14.64
N ASP A 90 1.34 -21.40 -15.25
CA ASP A 90 1.11 -21.40 -16.70
C ASP A 90 1.67 -20.15 -17.37
N LYS A 91 1.99 -19.12 -16.59
CA LYS A 91 2.54 -17.85 -17.10
C LYS A 91 4.01 -18.01 -17.49
N PRO A 92 4.44 -17.32 -18.56
CA PRO A 92 5.85 -17.27 -18.89
C PRO A 92 6.67 -16.60 -17.78
N SER A 93 8.00 -16.76 -17.84
CA SER A 93 8.91 -16.08 -16.91
C SER A 93 8.63 -14.59 -16.86
N PRO A 94 8.86 -13.90 -15.71
CA PRO A 94 8.55 -12.47 -15.55
C PRO A 94 9.07 -11.58 -16.67
N ALA A 95 10.27 -11.83 -17.17
CA ALA A 95 10.87 -11.06 -18.27
C ALA A 95 10.12 -11.19 -19.61
N LYS A 96 9.32 -12.23 -19.79
CA LYS A 96 8.55 -12.50 -21.03
C LYS A 96 7.07 -12.14 -20.91
N ARG A 97 6.65 -11.52 -19.80
CA ARG A 97 5.24 -11.12 -19.60
C ARG A 97 4.93 -9.85 -20.38
N GLN A 98 3.66 -9.68 -20.72
CA GLN A 98 3.14 -8.62 -21.60
C GLN A 98 3.64 -7.20 -21.28
N PHE A 99 3.77 -6.86 -19.99
CA PHE A 99 4.16 -5.52 -19.55
C PHE A 99 5.61 -5.40 -19.09
N SER A 100 6.39 -6.48 -19.19
CA SER A 100 7.75 -6.50 -18.74
C SER A 100 8.63 -5.57 -19.58
N GLY A 101 9.36 -4.66 -18.92
CA GLY A 101 10.23 -3.68 -19.56
C GLY A 101 9.51 -2.51 -20.24
N LYS A 102 8.17 -2.43 -20.21
CA LYS A 102 7.40 -1.34 -20.81
C LYS A 102 7.32 -0.14 -19.86
N THR A 103 8.43 0.59 -19.76
CA THR A 103 8.52 1.76 -18.86
C THR A 103 7.62 2.91 -19.27
N GLU A 104 7.19 2.98 -20.53
CA GLU A 104 6.23 3.96 -21.06
C GLU A 104 4.84 3.86 -20.41
N LEU A 105 4.53 2.73 -19.77
CA LEU A 105 3.28 2.57 -19.01
C LEU A 105 3.30 3.27 -17.66
N ILE A 106 4.50 3.56 -17.13
CA ILE A 106 4.62 4.23 -15.83
C ILE A 106 4.19 5.69 -15.98
N GLY A 107 3.10 6.05 -15.30
CA GLY A 107 2.52 7.39 -15.41
C GLY A 107 1.93 7.72 -16.78
N ALA A 108 1.55 6.71 -17.57
CA ALA A 108 0.85 6.91 -18.83
C ALA A 108 -0.42 7.75 -18.63
N GLN A 109 -0.81 8.52 -19.66
CA GLN A 109 -1.91 9.49 -19.58
C GLN A 109 -3.22 8.86 -19.05
N GLN A 110 -3.59 7.70 -19.56
CA GLN A 110 -4.79 7.00 -19.11
C GLN A 110 -4.77 6.61 -17.63
N HIS A 111 -3.58 6.25 -17.09
CA HIS A 111 -3.45 5.97 -15.66
C HIS A 111 -3.59 7.24 -14.81
N ARG A 112 -3.06 8.36 -15.30
CA ARG A 112 -3.22 9.67 -14.63
C ARG A 112 -4.66 10.16 -14.65
N GLU A 113 -5.40 9.89 -15.71
CA GLU A 113 -6.83 10.21 -15.82
C GLU A 113 -7.65 9.43 -14.78
N VAL A 114 -7.40 8.12 -14.64
CA VAL A 114 -8.03 7.30 -13.62
C VAL A 114 -7.69 7.81 -12.21
N ALA A 115 -6.42 8.14 -11.95
CA ALA A 115 -5.99 8.69 -10.65
C ALA A 115 -6.69 10.03 -10.33
N ARG A 116 -6.80 10.94 -11.30
CA ARG A 116 -7.53 12.20 -11.13
C ARG A 116 -9.03 11.99 -10.90
N GLN A 117 -9.62 11.02 -11.58
CA GLN A 117 -11.03 10.69 -11.36
C GLN A 117 -11.25 10.12 -9.96
N ALA A 118 -10.38 9.24 -9.50
CA ALA A 118 -10.43 8.70 -8.14
C ALA A 118 -10.32 9.82 -7.08
N VAL A 119 -9.45 10.82 -7.28
CA VAL A 119 -9.36 11.99 -6.39
C VAL A 119 -10.68 12.77 -6.39
N ARG A 120 -11.25 13.09 -7.56
CA ARG A 120 -12.53 13.81 -7.64
C ARG A 120 -13.68 13.10 -6.92
N GLU A 121 -13.72 11.78 -7.03
CA GLU A 121 -14.79 10.96 -6.41
C GLU A 121 -14.56 10.70 -4.91
N SER A 122 -13.33 10.86 -4.42
CA SER A 122 -13.00 10.66 -3.00
C SER A 122 -13.20 11.92 -2.14
N LEU A 123 -13.36 13.10 -2.76
CA LEU A 123 -13.55 14.35 -2.02
C LEU A 123 -14.97 14.41 -1.44
N VAL A 124 -15.06 14.75 -0.16
CA VAL A 124 -16.33 14.93 0.55
C VAL A 124 -16.45 16.37 1.05
N LEU A 125 -17.46 17.10 0.56
CA LEU A 125 -17.75 18.46 1.01
C LEU A 125 -18.50 18.43 2.34
N LEU A 126 -17.79 18.57 3.45
CA LEU A 126 -18.37 18.51 4.80
C LEU A 126 -19.11 19.79 5.19
N LYS A 127 -18.70 20.94 4.65
CA LYS A 127 -19.29 22.24 4.98
C LYS A 127 -19.06 23.24 3.84
N ASN A 128 -20.11 23.93 3.44
CA ASN A 128 -20.04 25.04 2.47
C ASN A 128 -20.96 26.19 2.95
N LYS A 129 -20.51 26.91 3.98
CA LYS A 129 -21.26 28.03 4.55
C LYS A 129 -21.27 29.20 3.56
N ASN A 130 -22.44 29.79 3.36
CA ASN A 130 -22.65 30.92 2.45
C ASN A 130 -22.29 30.60 0.98
N ASN A 131 -22.27 29.35 0.59
CA ASN A 131 -21.93 28.93 -0.79
C ASN A 131 -20.60 29.49 -1.29
N ILE A 132 -19.57 29.52 -0.42
CA ILE A 132 -18.24 30.05 -0.80
C ILE A 132 -17.55 29.18 -1.87
N LEU A 133 -17.92 27.91 -1.96
CA LEU A 133 -17.47 27.04 -3.02
C LEU A 133 -18.59 26.82 -4.05
N PRO A 134 -18.24 26.78 -5.35
CA PRO A 134 -16.92 26.99 -5.96
C PRO A 134 -16.41 28.43 -5.77
N LEU A 135 -15.08 28.58 -5.60
CA LEU A 135 -14.46 29.91 -5.55
C LEU A 135 -14.63 30.62 -6.90
N ASP A 136 -14.83 31.93 -6.83
CA ASP A 136 -14.72 32.76 -8.02
C ASP A 136 -13.25 32.91 -8.41
N ALA A 137 -12.86 32.27 -9.50
CA ALA A 137 -11.48 32.14 -9.90
C ALA A 137 -10.86 33.45 -10.45
N ASN A 138 -11.67 34.50 -10.73
CA ASN A 138 -11.16 35.79 -11.19
C ASN A 138 -10.68 36.73 -10.04
N GLN A 139 -10.73 36.25 -8.80
CA GLN A 139 -10.32 36.99 -7.60
C GLN A 139 -8.88 36.73 -7.21
N THR A 140 -8.41 37.47 -6.19
CA THR A 140 -7.15 37.15 -5.51
C THR A 140 -7.40 36.12 -4.44
N VAL A 141 -6.71 34.98 -4.52
CA VAL A 141 -6.85 33.87 -3.58
C VAL A 141 -5.50 33.61 -2.88
N LEU A 142 -5.49 33.66 -1.57
CA LEU A 142 -4.35 33.25 -0.75
C LEU A 142 -4.48 31.75 -0.43
N ILE A 143 -3.45 31.00 -0.79
CA ILE A 143 -3.30 29.58 -0.46
C ILE A 143 -2.19 29.48 0.59
N ALA A 144 -2.52 29.13 1.82
CA ALA A 144 -1.60 29.15 2.93
C ALA A 144 -1.47 27.78 3.59
N GLY A 145 -0.35 27.58 4.26
CA GLY A 145 -0.01 26.37 5.00
C GLY A 145 1.14 25.61 4.35
N ASP A 146 1.86 24.86 5.16
CA ASP A 146 3.08 24.14 4.77
C ASP A 146 2.83 22.94 3.83
N GLY A 147 1.58 22.54 3.65
CA GLY A 147 1.12 21.54 2.69
C GLY A 147 0.67 22.14 1.35
N ALA A 148 0.51 23.46 1.25
CA ALA A 148 -0.08 24.11 0.08
C ALA A 148 0.71 23.83 -1.21
N ASP A 149 2.03 23.94 -1.15
CA ASP A 149 2.92 23.60 -2.27
C ASP A 149 3.91 22.49 -1.87
N ASN A 150 3.39 21.37 -1.40
CA ASN A 150 4.20 20.24 -0.95
C ASN A 150 3.60 18.90 -1.38
N ILE A 151 4.07 18.36 -2.50
CA ILE A 151 3.59 17.09 -3.07
C ILE A 151 3.95 15.91 -2.16
N GLY A 152 5.10 15.97 -1.46
CA GLY A 152 5.47 14.94 -0.50
C GLY A 152 4.43 14.77 0.61
N LYS A 153 3.91 15.88 1.16
CA LYS A 153 2.82 15.86 2.15
C LYS A 153 1.49 15.37 1.57
N GLN A 154 1.18 15.71 0.32
CA GLN A 154 -0.03 15.19 -0.35
C GLN A 154 0.01 13.68 -0.56
N SER A 155 1.19 13.14 -0.87
CA SER A 155 1.38 11.73 -1.20
C SER A 155 1.45 10.84 0.04
N GLY A 156 2.00 11.34 1.14
CA GLY A 156 2.12 10.61 2.40
C GLY A 156 3.17 9.50 2.41
N GLY A 157 3.06 8.61 3.38
CA GLY A 157 3.96 7.47 3.54
C GLY A 157 3.86 6.47 2.38
N TRP A 158 4.91 5.66 2.21
CA TRP A 158 5.09 4.70 1.12
C TRP A 158 5.20 5.33 -0.28
N SER A 159 5.36 6.64 -0.34
CA SER A 159 5.64 7.37 -1.57
C SER A 159 7.12 7.71 -1.62
N ILE A 160 7.87 7.08 -2.53
CA ILE A 160 9.34 7.17 -2.72
C ILE A 160 10.11 6.69 -1.48
N THR A 161 9.86 7.27 -0.31
CA THR A 161 10.46 6.86 0.96
C THR A 161 9.43 6.19 1.86
N TRP A 162 9.87 5.36 2.81
CA TRP A 162 8.94 4.61 3.67
C TRP A 162 7.96 5.51 4.40
N GLN A 163 8.47 6.55 5.07
CA GLN A 163 7.60 7.47 5.82
C GLN A 163 7.06 8.62 4.97
N GLY A 164 7.45 8.74 3.70
CA GLY A 164 7.11 9.87 2.86
C GLY A 164 7.77 11.18 3.28
N THR A 165 8.77 11.12 4.16
CA THR A 165 9.47 12.30 4.69
C THR A 165 10.61 12.74 3.78
N ASN A 166 10.92 14.04 3.83
CA ASN A 166 12.02 14.67 3.09
C ASN A 166 11.89 14.62 1.55
N ASN A 167 10.77 14.19 1.03
CA ASN A 167 10.48 14.25 -0.40
C ASN A 167 10.23 15.71 -0.83
N LYS A 168 10.77 16.09 -1.98
CA LYS A 168 10.60 17.42 -2.60
C LYS A 168 9.66 17.31 -3.80
N ASN A 169 9.06 18.42 -4.21
CA ASN A 169 8.20 18.45 -5.40
C ASN A 169 8.89 17.89 -6.65
N ALA A 170 10.21 18.13 -6.79
CA ALA A 170 11.00 17.61 -7.91
C ALA A 170 11.10 16.07 -7.97
N ASP A 171 10.87 15.38 -6.85
CA ASP A 171 10.88 13.92 -6.80
C ASP A 171 9.61 13.28 -7.39
N PHE A 172 8.61 14.09 -7.73
CA PHE A 172 7.32 13.68 -8.26
C PHE A 172 7.07 14.24 -9.68
N PRO A 173 7.78 13.77 -10.70
CA PRO A 173 7.65 14.32 -12.04
C PRO A 173 6.23 14.15 -12.57
N GLY A 174 5.62 15.28 -13.00
CA GLY A 174 4.26 15.32 -13.52
C GLY A 174 3.14 15.30 -12.47
N ALA A 175 3.47 15.36 -11.18
CA ALA A 175 2.48 15.63 -10.14
C ALA A 175 2.19 17.14 -10.02
N THR A 176 1.06 17.49 -9.42
CA THR A 176 0.61 18.88 -9.26
C THR A 176 0.34 19.13 -7.77
N SER A 177 0.95 20.16 -7.21
CA SER A 177 0.64 20.58 -5.84
C SER A 177 -0.73 21.26 -5.77
N ILE A 178 -1.29 21.39 -4.57
CA ILE A 178 -2.55 22.11 -4.35
C ILE A 178 -2.41 23.55 -4.87
N TYR A 179 -1.32 24.22 -4.49
CA TYR A 179 -1.02 25.57 -4.96
C TYR A 179 -0.94 25.66 -6.48
N ALA A 180 -0.11 24.83 -7.11
CA ALA A 180 0.06 24.86 -8.57
C ALA A 180 -1.24 24.55 -9.34
N GLY A 181 -2.07 23.66 -8.80
CA GLY A 181 -3.38 23.35 -9.38
C GLY A 181 -4.36 24.53 -9.31
N LEU A 182 -4.41 25.20 -8.17
CA LEU A 182 -5.26 26.38 -7.97
C LEU A 182 -4.71 27.58 -8.75
N GLU A 183 -3.39 27.85 -8.68
CA GLU A 183 -2.75 28.94 -9.41
C GLU A 183 -3.06 28.90 -10.90
N LYS A 184 -2.94 27.71 -11.51
CA LYS A 184 -3.27 27.56 -12.93
C LYS A 184 -4.70 27.98 -13.23
N GLN A 185 -5.68 27.48 -12.50
CA GLN A 185 -7.10 27.77 -12.75
C GLN A 185 -7.47 29.22 -12.48
N ILE A 186 -6.92 29.81 -11.41
CA ILE A 186 -7.13 31.21 -11.03
C ILE A 186 -6.54 32.14 -12.05
N THR A 187 -5.30 31.87 -12.51
CA THR A 187 -4.62 32.69 -13.51
C THR A 187 -5.31 32.61 -14.88
N GLU A 188 -5.73 31.41 -15.31
CA GLU A 188 -6.50 31.21 -16.54
C GLU A 188 -7.84 31.98 -16.54
N ALA A 189 -8.44 32.19 -15.37
CA ALA A 189 -9.66 32.99 -15.21
C ALA A 189 -9.41 34.50 -15.04
N GLY A 190 -8.15 34.95 -15.06
CA GLY A 190 -7.78 36.36 -14.88
C GLY A 190 -7.60 36.81 -13.42
N GLY A 191 -7.64 35.90 -12.47
CA GLY A 191 -7.40 36.14 -11.07
C GLY A 191 -5.91 36.05 -10.69
N ARG A 192 -5.63 36.08 -9.39
CA ARG A 192 -4.28 36.00 -8.82
C ARG A 192 -4.23 34.99 -7.67
N ALA A 193 -3.32 34.02 -7.75
CA ALA A 193 -2.98 33.14 -6.62
C ALA A 193 -1.76 33.69 -5.87
N ILE A 194 -1.78 33.57 -4.55
CA ILE A 194 -0.69 33.95 -3.64
C ILE A 194 -0.42 32.75 -2.73
N LEU A 195 0.86 32.36 -2.62
CA LEU A 195 1.33 31.34 -1.66
C LEU A 195 1.79 32.01 -0.38
#